data_32c6fb619658db97987bcab4d1538528
#
_entry.id   32c6fb619658db97987bcab4d1538528
#
_cell.length_a   1.000
_cell.length_b   1.000
_cell.length_c   1.000
_cell.angle_alpha   90.00
_cell.angle_beta   90.00
_cell.angle_gamma   90.00
#
_symmetry.space_group_name_H-M   'P 1'
#
loop_
_entity.id
_entity.type
_entity.pdbx_description
1 polymer ?
#
loop_
_entity_poly.entity_id
_entity_poly.type
_entity_poly.pdbx_seq_one_letter_code
_entity_poly.pdbx_strand_id
1 'polypeptide(L)'
;MVHASLQEAAVPSKASGYAAALVTVVIWAVWVIATRHGRQGAIGATELGLIRFGVPALVLAPVWLRTGLMPRGVSPFVLFLMVCGSGAPFFHLAAFALRFAPASAAGVLLVGAMPLATALIGIVLFRERPDRLRLAGLGAILLGIALLLAGLLEAQHIAWQGYLLLPVAATFWAVYTHAFRRSGLGALEGSALIAVWSLLIHIGLVLAVDVDFSGIGLEALGIQVVAQGLLSGLAATVAYGAAVRILGSTPAAAFAALVPVMAAFGGALLLGEAIGPVDIAAALVTGIGVALSTGILSRKS
;
A
#
# COMPACT_ATOMS: atom_id res chain seq x y z
N MET A 1 25.99 43.73 2.19
CA MET A 1 24.55 43.49 2.16
C MET A 1 24.31 42.32 1.22
N VAL A 2 24.20 41.11 1.75
CA VAL A 2 23.86 39.92 1.00
C VAL A 2 22.51 39.48 1.56
N HIS A 3 21.42 39.78 0.84
CA HIS A 3 20.09 39.25 1.10
C HIS A 3 20.13 37.78 0.69
N ALA A 4 20.29 36.87 1.66
CA ALA A 4 19.95 35.47 1.51
C ALA A 4 18.42 35.40 1.52
N SER A 5 17.81 35.31 0.37
CA SER A 5 16.42 34.90 0.22
C SER A 5 16.30 33.43 0.69
N LEU A 6 15.93 33.26 1.95
CA LEU A 6 15.40 31.98 2.42
C LEU A 6 14.11 31.74 1.58
N GLN A 7 14.20 30.87 0.60
CA GLN A 7 13.05 30.36 -0.09
C GLN A 7 12.15 29.72 0.97
N GLU A 8 11.07 30.38 1.36
CA GLU A 8 10.00 29.82 2.18
C GLU A 8 9.58 28.52 1.49
N ALA A 9 9.87 27.39 2.11
CA ALA A 9 9.42 26.11 1.63
C ALA A 9 7.88 26.16 1.61
N ALA A 10 7.30 26.22 0.42
CA ALA A 10 5.87 26.33 0.23
C ALA A 10 5.16 25.22 1.01
N VAL A 11 4.25 25.59 1.91
CA VAL A 11 3.44 24.63 2.67
C VAL A 11 2.71 23.73 1.65
N PRO A 12 2.88 22.39 1.73
CA PRO A 12 2.29 21.48 0.77
C PRO A 12 0.77 21.68 0.70
N SER A 13 0.26 21.94 -0.49
CA SER A 13 -1.18 22.16 -0.71
C SER A 13 -1.96 20.85 -0.56
N LYS A 14 -3.26 20.94 -0.19
CA LYS A 14 -4.12 19.75 -0.21
C LYS A 14 -4.16 19.09 -1.59
N ALA A 15 -4.07 19.87 -2.66
CA ALA A 15 -4.01 19.37 -4.03
C ALA A 15 -2.81 18.46 -4.26
N SER A 16 -1.63 18.81 -3.73
CA SER A 16 -0.44 17.92 -3.82
C SER A 16 -0.62 16.63 -3.01
N GLY A 17 -1.34 16.68 -1.88
CA GLY A 17 -1.71 15.49 -1.12
C GLY A 17 -2.64 14.55 -1.90
N TYR A 18 -3.65 15.09 -2.57
CA TYR A 18 -4.53 14.30 -3.43
C TYR A 18 -3.81 13.74 -4.66
N ALA A 19 -2.94 14.52 -5.29
CA ALA A 19 -2.11 14.03 -6.39
C ALA A 19 -1.20 12.87 -5.94
N ALA A 20 -0.55 12.99 -4.78
CA ALA A 20 0.26 11.92 -4.20
C ALA A 20 -0.56 10.65 -3.90
N ALA A 21 -1.79 10.80 -3.38
CA ALA A 21 -2.69 9.68 -3.15
C ALA A 21 -3.10 8.98 -4.46
N LEU A 22 -3.44 9.74 -5.51
CA LEU A 22 -3.78 9.19 -6.83
C LEU A 22 -2.60 8.46 -7.49
N VAL A 23 -1.40 9.05 -7.47
CA VAL A 23 -0.17 8.40 -7.95
C VAL A 23 0.05 7.07 -7.23
N THR A 24 -0.14 7.05 -5.91
CA THR A 24 -0.03 5.82 -5.10
C THR A 24 -1.01 4.75 -5.57
N VAL A 25 -2.26 5.11 -5.80
CA VAL A 25 -3.33 4.18 -6.25
C VAL A 25 -2.98 3.53 -7.59
N VAL A 26 -2.53 4.33 -8.57
CA VAL A 26 -2.09 3.82 -9.87
C VAL A 26 -0.96 2.80 -9.70
N ILE A 27 0.06 3.15 -8.92
CA ILE A 27 1.21 2.28 -8.71
C ILE A 27 0.79 0.99 -7.96
N TRP A 28 -0.11 1.06 -7.00
CA TRP A 28 -0.57 -0.12 -6.28
C TRP A 28 -1.41 -1.06 -7.15
N ALA A 29 -2.22 -0.52 -8.07
CA ALA A 29 -2.92 -1.34 -9.04
C ALA A 29 -1.91 -2.08 -9.94
N VAL A 30 -0.90 -1.38 -10.45
CA VAL A 30 0.20 -1.99 -11.22
C VAL A 30 0.94 -3.04 -10.38
N TRP A 31 1.19 -2.77 -9.09
CA TRP A 31 1.84 -3.72 -8.19
C TRP A 31 1.05 -5.02 -8.01
N VAL A 32 -0.27 -4.95 -7.83
CA VAL A 32 -1.12 -6.15 -7.71
C VAL A 32 -0.98 -7.02 -8.97
N ILE A 33 -1.08 -6.41 -10.15
CA ILE A 33 -0.98 -7.11 -11.44
C ILE A 33 0.43 -7.71 -11.61
N ALA A 34 1.49 -6.94 -11.37
CA ALA A 34 2.86 -7.38 -11.53
C ALA A 34 3.23 -8.48 -10.52
N THR A 35 2.73 -8.40 -9.27
CA THR A 35 2.96 -9.44 -8.26
C THR A 35 2.27 -10.74 -8.67
N ARG A 36 1.02 -10.67 -9.16
CA ARG A 36 0.34 -11.85 -9.67
C ARG A 36 1.08 -12.46 -10.85
N HIS A 37 1.48 -11.66 -11.82
CA HIS A 37 2.27 -12.13 -12.96
C HIS A 37 3.58 -12.79 -12.51
N GLY A 38 4.33 -12.17 -11.60
CA GLY A 38 5.58 -12.74 -11.06
C GLY A 38 5.35 -14.03 -10.28
N ARG A 39 4.24 -14.13 -9.52
CA ARG A 39 3.89 -15.33 -8.73
C ARG A 39 3.35 -16.50 -9.55
N GLN A 40 2.91 -16.25 -10.77
CA GLN A 40 2.60 -17.30 -11.76
C GLN A 40 3.88 -17.84 -12.43
N GLY A 41 4.98 -17.09 -12.36
CA GLY A 41 6.31 -17.49 -12.84
C GLY A 41 7.18 -18.16 -11.75
N ALA A 42 8.46 -18.28 -12.04
CA ALA A 42 9.46 -18.93 -11.17
C ALA A 42 9.95 -18.07 -10.00
N ILE A 43 9.46 -16.83 -9.82
CA ILE A 43 10.02 -15.88 -8.85
C ILE A 43 9.43 -16.12 -7.46
N GLY A 44 10.27 -16.38 -6.46
CA GLY A 44 9.89 -16.58 -5.07
C GLY A 44 9.50 -15.26 -4.37
N ALA A 45 8.86 -15.40 -3.19
CA ALA A 45 8.49 -14.21 -2.40
C ALA A 45 9.73 -13.50 -1.82
N THR A 46 10.79 -14.23 -1.50
CA THR A 46 12.03 -13.68 -0.96
C THR A 46 12.76 -12.88 -2.04
N GLU A 47 12.85 -13.40 -3.27
CA GLU A 47 13.42 -12.71 -4.43
C GLU A 47 12.68 -11.42 -4.75
N LEU A 48 11.34 -11.48 -4.80
CA LEU A 48 10.51 -10.28 -5.00
C LEU A 48 10.72 -9.27 -3.87
N GLY A 49 10.84 -9.74 -2.62
CA GLY A 49 11.09 -8.91 -1.46
C GLY A 49 12.47 -8.24 -1.48
N LEU A 50 13.51 -8.98 -1.88
CA LEU A 50 14.85 -8.43 -2.10
C LEU A 50 14.84 -7.28 -3.13
N ILE A 51 14.13 -7.46 -4.24
CA ILE A 51 13.96 -6.40 -5.25
C ILE A 51 13.18 -5.22 -4.67
N ARG A 52 12.05 -5.49 -4.00
CA ARG A 52 11.14 -4.47 -3.48
C ARG A 52 11.78 -3.57 -2.43
N PHE A 53 12.63 -4.12 -1.59
CA PHE A 53 13.26 -3.38 -0.49
C PHE A 53 14.73 -3.05 -0.77
N GLY A 54 15.43 -3.87 -1.53
CA GLY A 54 16.83 -3.62 -1.91
C GLY A 54 16.98 -2.39 -2.79
N VAL A 55 16.18 -2.27 -3.83
CA VAL A 55 16.24 -1.11 -4.74
C VAL A 55 16.03 0.22 -3.97
N PRO A 56 14.93 0.41 -3.21
CA PRO A 56 14.77 1.66 -2.47
C PRO A 56 15.79 1.83 -1.33
N ALA A 57 16.26 0.76 -0.69
CA ALA A 57 17.31 0.87 0.32
C ALA A 57 18.62 1.41 -0.27
N LEU A 58 18.98 0.99 -1.47
CA LEU A 58 20.17 1.48 -2.18
C LEU A 58 19.97 2.91 -2.67
N VAL A 59 18.84 3.22 -3.31
CA VAL A 59 18.54 4.58 -3.83
C VAL A 59 18.45 5.60 -2.69
N LEU A 60 17.84 5.22 -1.57
CA LEU A 60 17.68 6.07 -0.39
C LEU A 60 18.85 5.93 0.62
N ALA A 61 19.97 5.30 0.24
CA ALA A 61 21.12 5.15 1.11
C ALA A 61 21.61 6.51 1.69
N PRO A 62 21.71 7.61 0.91
CA PRO A 62 22.08 8.89 1.48
C PRO A 62 21.11 9.40 2.56
N VAL A 63 19.84 8.99 2.52
CA VAL A 63 18.83 9.39 3.50
C VAL A 63 19.02 8.62 4.80
N TRP A 64 18.95 7.27 4.77
CA TRP A 64 19.05 6.48 6.00
C TRP A 64 20.46 6.50 6.62
N LEU A 65 21.52 6.70 5.85
CA LEU A 65 22.87 6.92 6.39
C LEU A 65 22.98 8.22 7.20
N ARG A 66 22.28 9.29 6.77
CA ARG A 66 22.23 10.57 7.51
C ARG A 66 21.30 10.51 8.70
N THR A 67 20.13 9.89 8.53
CA THR A 67 19.10 9.79 9.59
C THR A 67 19.52 8.78 10.67
N GLY A 68 20.36 7.81 10.32
CA GLY A 68 20.69 6.64 11.14
C GLY A 68 19.57 5.60 11.11
N LEU A 69 19.90 4.35 11.45
CA LEU A 69 18.93 3.24 11.51
C LEU A 69 17.92 3.39 12.65
N MET A 70 18.26 4.15 13.69
CA MET A 70 17.42 4.45 14.86
C MET A 70 17.43 5.96 15.09
N PRO A 71 16.57 6.72 14.40
CA PRO A 71 16.57 8.18 14.48
C PRO A 71 16.25 8.67 15.89
N ARG A 72 16.95 9.72 16.32
CA ARG A 72 16.66 10.37 17.60
C ARG A 72 15.26 10.97 17.58
N GLY A 73 14.48 10.72 18.65
CA GLY A 73 13.09 11.20 18.78
C GLY A 73 12.04 10.28 18.17
N VAL A 74 12.44 9.20 17.49
CA VAL A 74 11.50 8.16 17.03
C VAL A 74 11.54 6.98 18.01
N SER A 75 10.39 6.61 18.55
CA SER A 75 10.31 5.44 19.43
C SER A 75 10.69 4.17 18.65
N PRO A 76 11.56 3.29 19.19
CA PRO A 76 11.87 2.00 18.57
C PRO A 76 10.63 1.16 18.29
N PHE A 77 9.64 1.22 19.17
CA PHE A 77 8.37 0.53 18.99
C PHE A 77 7.57 1.08 17.79
N VAL A 78 7.55 2.41 17.59
CA VAL A 78 6.91 3.03 16.42
C VAL A 78 7.61 2.61 15.13
N LEU A 79 8.94 2.60 15.12
CA LEU A 79 9.72 2.12 13.99
C LEU A 79 9.45 0.64 13.69
N PHE A 80 9.40 -0.21 14.73
CA PHE A 80 9.02 -1.62 14.60
C PHE A 80 7.64 -1.78 13.95
N LEU A 81 6.63 -1.03 14.42
CA LEU A 81 5.29 -1.05 13.82
C LEU A 81 5.29 -0.60 12.36
N MET A 82 6.12 0.39 12.00
CA MET A 82 6.27 0.83 10.61
C MET A 82 6.87 -0.28 9.73
N VAL A 83 7.92 -0.94 10.20
CA VAL A 83 8.58 -2.03 9.46
C VAL A 83 7.67 -3.25 9.35
N CYS A 84 6.98 -3.63 10.43
CA CYS A 84 6.02 -4.73 10.38
C CYS A 84 4.85 -4.41 9.44
N GLY A 85 4.33 -3.20 9.50
CA GLY A 85 3.08 -2.84 8.83
C GLY A 85 3.22 -2.50 7.34
N SER A 86 4.41 -2.13 6.86
CA SER A 86 4.66 -1.79 5.44
C SER A 86 5.92 -2.44 4.86
N GLY A 87 6.74 -3.05 5.71
CA GLY A 87 8.00 -3.70 5.33
C GLY A 87 7.86 -5.19 5.05
N ALA A 88 8.94 -5.93 5.34
CA ALA A 88 9.07 -7.34 5.02
C ALA A 88 7.93 -8.23 5.59
N PRO A 89 7.50 -8.12 6.86
CA PRO A 89 6.43 -8.97 7.39
C PRO A 89 5.10 -8.79 6.64
N PHE A 90 4.68 -7.55 6.41
CA PHE A 90 3.50 -7.24 5.59
C PHE A 90 3.62 -7.84 4.18
N PHE A 91 4.77 -7.64 3.55
CA PHE A 91 5.00 -8.09 2.18
C PHE A 91 4.92 -9.61 2.06
N HIS A 92 5.59 -10.36 2.96
CA HIS A 92 5.54 -11.82 2.94
C HIS A 92 4.13 -12.35 3.22
N LEU A 93 3.39 -11.74 4.13
CA LEU A 93 2.01 -12.10 4.42
C LEU A 93 1.12 -11.91 3.18
N ALA A 94 1.23 -10.75 2.51
CA ALA A 94 0.47 -10.45 1.29
C ALA A 94 0.89 -11.36 0.13
N ALA A 95 2.20 -11.58 -0.09
CA ALA A 95 2.72 -12.44 -1.14
C ALA A 95 2.34 -13.91 -0.94
N PHE A 96 2.28 -14.37 0.33
CA PHE A 96 1.79 -15.71 0.65
C PHE A 96 0.29 -15.84 0.39
N ALA A 97 -0.51 -14.86 0.81
CA ALA A 97 -1.96 -14.84 0.58
C ALA A 97 -2.30 -14.85 -0.93
N LEU A 98 -1.53 -14.14 -1.74
CA LEU A 98 -1.66 -14.07 -3.20
C LEU A 98 -1.40 -15.41 -3.93
N ARG A 99 -0.85 -16.41 -3.25
CA ARG A 99 -0.80 -17.78 -3.80
C ARG A 99 -2.18 -18.41 -3.87
N PHE A 100 -3.08 -18.02 -2.98
CA PHE A 100 -4.39 -18.62 -2.77
C PHE A 100 -5.55 -17.76 -3.27
N ALA A 101 -5.29 -16.49 -3.60
CA ALA A 101 -6.34 -15.56 -4.02
C ALA A 101 -5.97 -14.87 -5.35
N PRO A 102 -6.94 -14.65 -6.26
CA PRO A 102 -6.71 -13.91 -7.49
C PRO A 102 -6.39 -12.43 -7.21
N ALA A 103 -5.87 -11.72 -8.23
CA ALA A 103 -5.51 -10.30 -8.10
C ALA A 103 -6.73 -9.43 -7.76
N SER A 104 -7.90 -9.75 -8.32
CA SER A 104 -9.17 -9.08 -8.02
C SER A 104 -9.52 -9.20 -6.53
N ALA A 105 -9.42 -10.40 -5.94
CA ALA A 105 -9.63 -10.62 -4.51
C ALA A 105 -8.61 -9.86 -3.64
N ALA A 106 -7.35 -9.82 -4.04
CA ALA A 106 -6.33 -9.05 -3.32
C ALA A 106 -6.58 -7.54 -3.40
N GLY A 107 -7.01 -7.04 -4.56
CA GLY A 107 -7.44 -5.65 -4.70
C GLY A 107 -8.51 -5.27 -3.69
N VAL A 108 -9.50 -6.15 -3.50
CA VAL A 108 -10.65 -5.94 -2.59
C VAL A 108 -10.28 -6.13 -1.13
N LEU A 109 -9.74 -7.32 -0.78
CA LEU A 109 -9.58 -7.75 0.61
C LEU A 109 -8.32 -7.21 1.27
N LEU A 110 -7.29 -6.88 0.49
CA LEU A 110 -6.10 -6.23 1.01
C LEU A 110 -6.24 -4.71 0.89
N VAL A 111 -6.24 -4.19 -0.34
CA VAL A 111 -6.15 -2.74 -0.54
C VAL A 111 -7.47 -2.05 -0.23
N GLY A 112 -8.61 -2.62 -0.64
CA GLY A 112 -9.95 -2.11 -0.34
C GLY A 112 -10.29 -2.13 1.15
N ALA A 113 -9.77 -3.10 1.92
CA ALA A 113 -9.99 -3.18 3.36
C ALA A 113 -9.09 -2.22 4.18
N MET A 114 -7.99 -1.68 3.61
CA MET A 114 -7.09 -0.76 4.32
C MET A 114 -7.80 0.48 4.90
N PRO A 115 -8.69 1.17 4.18
CA PRO A 115 -9.41 2.31 4.73
C PRO A 115 -10.28 1.95 5.94
N LEU A 116 -10.95 0.80 5.88
CA LEU A 116 -11.80 0.31 6.97
C LEU A 116 -10.96 -0.01 8.21
N ALA A 117 -9.86 -0.76 8.03
CA ALA A 117 -8.94 -1.08 9.12
C ALA A 117 -8.30 0.19 9.70
N THR A 118 -7.91 1.16 8.86
CA THR A 118 -7.34 2.44 9.31
C THR A 118 -8.36 3.25 10.10
N ALA A 119 -9.61 3.33 9.64
CA ALA A 119 -10.68 4.04 10.34
C ALA A 119 -11.03 3.35 11.67
N LEU A 120 -11.10 2.02 11.69
CA LEU A 120 -11.39 1.25 12.90
C LEU A 120 -10.31 1.48 13.97
N ILE A 121 -9.04 1.40 13.61
CA ILE A 121 -7.92 1.71 14.51
C ILE A 121 -8.02 3.16 14.99
N GLY A 122 -8.32 4.10 14.10
CA GLY A 122 -8.51 5.52 14.43
C GLY A 122 -9.60 5.73 15.49
N ILE A 123 -10.76 5.09 15.32
CA ILE A 123 -11.88 5.18 16.24
C ILE A 123 -11.56 4.51 17.58
N VAL A 124 -11.10 3.24 17.56
CA VAL A 124 -10.94 2.42 18.76
C VAL A 124 -9.77 2.86 19.63
N LEU A 125 -8.58 3.04 19.01
CA LEU A 125 -7.36 3.34 19.75
C LEU A 125 -7.13 4.84 19.95
N PHE A 126 -7.56 5.66 18.98
CA PHE A 126 -7.26 7.09 19.00
C PHE A 126 -8.49 7.96 19.23
N ARG A 127 -9.66 7.32 19.43
CA ARG A 127 -10.94 7.99 19.67
C ARG A 127 -11.28 9.04 18.59
N GLU A 128 -10.80 8.79 17.35
CA GLU A 128 -11.18 9.61 16.21
C GLU A 128 -12.70 9.53 16.03
N ARG A 129 -13.33 10.68 15.74
CA ARG A 129 -14.77 10.75 15.51
C ARG A 129 -14.99 11.15 14.04
N PRO A 130 -15.12 10.18 13.12
CA PRO A 130 -15.46 10.49 11.75
C PRO A 130 -16.84 11.14 11.69
N ASP A 131 -16.98 12.15 10.85
CA ASP A 131 -18.26 12.76 10.59
C ASP A 131 -19.21 11.80 9.82
N ARG A 132 -20.47 12.17 9.70
CA ARG A 132 -21.48 11.33 9.06
C ARG A 132 -21.17 11.03 7.60
N LEU A 133 -20.57 11.99 6.88
CA LEU A 133 -20.21 11.83 5.47
C LEU A 133 -19.07 10.81 5.30
N ARG A 134 -18.06 10.87 6.18
CA ARG A 134 -16.97 9.88 6.21
C ARG A 134 -17.50 8.49 6.57
N LEU A 135 -18.41 8.38 7.53
CA LEU A 135 -19.06 7.11 7.87
C LEU A 135 -19.88 6.54 6.72
N ALA A 136 -20.65 7.36 6.02
CA ALA A 136 -21.37 6.95 4.82
C ALA A 136 -20.41 6.49 3.72
N GLY A 137 -19.29 7.20 3.52
CA GLY A 137 -18.24 6.80 2.59
C GLY A 137 -17.59 5.46 2.92
N LEU A 138 -17.25 5.23 4.19
CA LEU A 138 -16.71 3.94 4.65
C LEU A 138 -17.75 2.81 4.49
N GLY A 139 -19.04 3.09 4.74
CA GLY A 139 -20.12 2.16 4.48
C GLY A 139 -20.28 1.80 2.99
N ALA A 140 -20.16 2.79 2.10
CA ALA A 140 -20.18 2.56 0.66
C ALA A 140 -18.96 1.73 0.19
N ILE A 141 -17.75 2.00 0.73
CA ILE A 141 -16.56 1.16 0.47
C ILE A 141 -16.82 -0.28 0.91
N LEU A 142 -17.36 -0.48 2.12
CA LEU A 142 -17.69 -1.82 2.62
C LEU A 142 -18.72 -2.54 1.73
N LEU A 143 -19.73 -1.81 1.25
CA LEU A 143 -20.72 -2.37 0.32
C LEU A 143 -20.06 -2.78 -1.00
N GLY A 144 -19.17 -1.95 -1.57
CA GLY A 144 -18.43 -2.31 -2.79
C GLY A 144 -17.57 -3.55 -2.60
N ILE A 145 -16.91 -3.68 -1.45
CA ILE A 145 -16.15 -4.88 -1.06
C ILE A 145 -17.09 -6.11 -0.98
N ALA A 146 -18.24 -5.96 -0.32
CA ALA A 146 -19.21 -7.03 -0.16
C ALA A 146 -19.79 -7.52 -1.52
N LEU A 147 -20.06 -6.59 -2.45
CA LEU A 147 -20.51 -6.93 -3.80
C LEU A 147 -19.45 -7.75 -4.55
N LEU A 148 -18.18 -7.33 -4.51
CA LEU A 148 -17.08 -8.10 -5.13
C LEU A 148 -16.90 -9.47 -4.49
N LEU A 149 -16.98 -9.56 -3.15
CA LEU A 149 -16.89 -10.83 -2.44
C LEU A 149 -18.06 -11.76 -2.80
N ALA A 150 -19.29 -11.24 -2.94
CA ALA A 150 -20.44 -12.06 -3.34
C ALA A 150 -20.20 -12.70 -4.72
N GLY A 151 -19.70 -11.94 -5.70
CA GLY A 151 -19.34 -12.47 -7.01
C GLY A 151 -18.22 -13.54 -6.97
N LEU A 152 -17.26 -13.38 -6.03
CA LEU A 152 -16.19 -14.36 -5.86
C LEU A 152 -16.64 -15.65 -5.15
N LEU A 153 -17.65 -15.58 -4.26
CA LEU A 153 -18.22 -16.75 -3.56
C LEU A 153 -19.00 -17.67 -4.50
N GLU A 154 -19.52 -17.16 -5.60
CA GLU A 154 -20.17 -17.96 -6.63
C GLU A 154 -19.16 -18.80 -7.44
N ALA A 155 -17.88 -18.41 -7.46
CA ALA A 155 -16.80 -19.18 -8.08
C ALA A 155 -16.37 -20.33 -7.14
N GLN A 156 -16.66 -21.59 -7.51
CA GLN A 156 -16.61 -22.82 -6.68
C GLN A 156 -15.25 -23.22 -6.08
N HIS A 157 -14.17 -22.44 -6.21
CA HIS A 157 -12.84 -22.79 -5.70
C HIS A 157 -12.23 -21.67 -4.86
N ILE A 158 -12.68 -21.54 -3.59
CA ILE A 158 -12.15 -20.55 -2.66
C ILE A 158 -11.11 -21.19 -1.74
N ALA A 159 -9.85 -20.81 -1.91
CA ALA A 159 -8.81 -21.10 -0.92
C ALA A 159 -8.93 -20.11 0.24
N TRP A 160 -9.62 -20.49 1.32
CA TRP A 160 -9.94 -19.65 2.49
C TRP A 160 -8.72 -18.93 3.08
N GLN A 161 -7.51 -19.50 2.94
CA GLN A 161 -6.25 -18.92 3.44
C GLN A 161 -6.00 -17.55 2.84
N GLY A 162 -6.16 -17.36 1.52
CA GLY A 162 -5.99 -16.06 0.87
C GLY A 162 -6.99 -15.04 1.39
N TYR A 163 -8.24 -15.44 1.51
CA TYR A 163 -9.33 -14.56 1.95
C TYR A 163 -9.23 -14.14 3.42
N LEU A 164 -8.65 -14.95 4.27
CA LEU A 164 -8.37 -14.60 5.68
C LEU A 164 -7.12 -13.74 5.83
N LEU A 165 -6.05 -14.09 5.12
CA LEU A 165 -4.75 -13.43 5.32
C LEU A 165 -4.67 -12.03 4.68
N LEU A 166 -5.42 -11.77 3.60
CA LEU A 166 -5.45 -10.46 2.96
C LEU A 166 -6.01 -9.35 3.88
N PRO A 167 -7.16 -9.52 4.59
CA PRO A 167 -7.62 -8.55 5.58
C PRO A 167 -6.65 -8.37 6.77
N VAL A 168 -5.96 -9.45 7.18
CA VAL A 168 -4.91 -9.34 8.20
C VAL A 168 -3.77 -8.46 7.70
N ALA A 169 -3.32 -8.64 6.46
CA ALA A 169 -2.31 -7.77 5.85
C ALA A 169 -2.80 -6.32 5.74
N ALA A 170 -4.09 -6.09 5.43
CA ALA A 170 -4.69 -4.75 5.46
C ALA A 170 -4.60 -4.10 6.85
N THR A 171 -4.76 -4.88 7.92
CA THR A 171 -4.61 -4.39 9.29
C THR A 171 -3.16 -4.02 9.60
N PHE A 172 -2.18 -4.78 9.12
CA PHE A 172 -0.76 -4.43 9.21
C PHE A 172 -0.48 -3.08 8.57
N TRP A 173 -0.99 -2.85 7.36
CA TRP A 173 -0.85 -1.56 6.67
C TRP A 173 -1.52 -0.42 7.43
N ALA A 174 -2.69 -0.65 8.02
CA ALA A 174 -3.38 0.35 8.84
C ALA A 174 -2.57 0.73 10.08
N VAL A 175 -1.94 -0.24 10.74
CA VAL A 175 -1.00 0.00 11.85
C VAL A 175 0.18 0.86 11.39
N TYR A 176 0.80 0.53 10.25
CA TYR A 176 1.85 1.36 9.64
C TYR A 176 1.39 2.80 9.42
N THR A 177 0.22 2.99 8.84
CA THR A 177 -0.31 4.32 8.51
C THR A 177 -0.41 5.21 9.74
N HIS A 178 -0.91 4.66 10.85
CA HIS A 178 -0.97 5.40 12.13
C HIS A 178 0.39 5.58 12.80
N ALA A 179 1.26 4.57 12.77
CA ALA A 179 2.61 4.62 13.32
C ALA A 179 3.46 5.67 12.58
N PHE A 180 3.42 5.67 11.24
CA PHE A 180 4.14 6.64 10.42
C PHE A 180 3.68 8.07 10.72
N ARG A 181 2.38 8.32 10.80
CA ARG A 181 1.86 9.64 11.15
C ARG A 181 2.39 10.16 12.49
N ARG A 182 2.59 9.26 13.47
CA ARG A 182 3.09 9.59 14.81
C ARG A 182 4.61 9.65 14.92
N SER A 183 5.32 9.07 13.97
CA SER A 183 6.79 9.00 14.02
C SER A 183 7.48 10.37 13.93
N GLY A 184 6.82 11.37 13.37
CA GLY A 184 7.42 12.67 13.06
C GLY A 184 8.31 12.67 11.81
N LEU A 185 8.64 11.49 11.24
CA LEU A 185 9.50 11.35 10.07
C LEU A 185 8.90 11.97 8.81
N GLY A 186 9.75 12.47 7.93
CA GLY A 186 9.38 12.82 6.57
C GLY A 186 9.06 11.57 5.72
N ALA A 187 8.40 11.76 4.57
CA ALA A 187 8.05 10.65 3.69
C ALA A 187 9.28 9.88 3.19
N LEU A 188 10.36 10.59 2.81
CA LEU A 188 11.61 9.98 2.37
C LEU A 188 12.32 9.24 3.50
N GLU A 189 12.37 9.82 4.71
CA GLU A 189 12.99 9.18 5.87
C GLU A 189 12.25 7.90 6.28
N GLY A 190 10.91 7.96 6.36
CA GLY A 190 10.09 6.80 6.65
C GLY A 190 10.26 5.69 5.62
N SER A 191 10.26 6.03 4.32
CA SER A 191 10.47 5.07 3.24
C SER A 191 11.87 4.46 3.28
N ALA A 192 12.90 5.26 3.54
CA ALA A 192 14.29 4.81 3.63
C ALA A 192 14.50 3.83 4.79
N LEU A 193 13.92 4.13 5.97
CA LEU A 193 14.01 3.25 7.14
C LEU A 193 13.25 1.94 6.95
N ILE A 194 12.04 1.99 6.40
CA ILE A 194 11.30 0.77 6.08
C ILE A 194 12.07 -0.09 5.08
N ALA A 195 12.64 0.52 4.04
CA ALA A 195 13.38 -0.20 3.03
C ALA A 195 14.64 -0.87 3.60
N VAL A 196 15.49 -0.13 4.33
CA VAL A 196 16.74 -0.69 4.87
C VAL A 196 16.48 -1.76 5.92
N TRP A 197 15.55 -1.56 6.86
CA TRP A 197 15.21 -2.57 7.85
C TRP A 197 14.61 -3.82 7.22
N SER A 198 13.76 -3.65 6.20
CA SER A 198 13.19 -4.79 5.46
C SER A 198 14.24 -5.51 4.62
N LEU A 199 15.21 -4.80 4.05
CA LEU A 199 16.35 -5.42 3.36
C LEU A 199 17.19 -6.24 4.35
N LEU A 200 17.49 -5.73 5.55
CA LEU A 200 18.22 -6.47 6.58
C LEU A 200 17.48 -7.75 6.98
N ILE A 201 16.16 -7.72 7.10
CA ILE A 201 15.33 -8.91 7.34
C ILE A 201 15.48 -9.89 6.17
N HIS A 202 15.44 -9.43 4.91
CA HIS A 202 15.61 -10.30 3.74
C HIS A 202 17.00 -10.89 3.63
N ILE A 203 18.06 -10.14 3.98
CA ILE A 203 19.42 -10.68 4.07
C ILE A 203 19.46 -11.83 5.09
N GLY A 204 18.79 -11.66 6.25
CA GLY A 204 18.65 -12.77 7.21
C GLY A 204 17.87 -13.96 6.65
N LEU A 205 16.82 -13.73 5.87
CA LEU A 205 16.04 -14.81 5.25
C LEU A 205 16.83 -15.57 4.17
N VAL A 206 17.68 -14.91 3.40
CA VAL A 206 18.56 -15.54 2.39
C VAL A 206 19.47 -16.59 3.02
N LEU A 207 19.84 -16.42 4.30
CA LEU A 207 20.63 -17.41 5.03
C LEU A 207 19.83 -18.65 5.46
N ALA A 208 18.49 -18.57 5.42
CA ALA A 208 17.56 -19.60 5.89
C ALA A 208 16.79 -20.30 4.77
N VAL A 209 16.70 -19.68 3.59
CA VAL A 209 15.97 -20.23 2.43
C VAL A 209 16.82 -20.11 1.17
N ASP A 210 16.65 -21.08 0.28
CA ASP A 210 17.30 -21.01 -1.03
C ASP A 210 16.70 -19.88 -1.86
N VAL A 211 17.54 -18.98 -2.33
CA VAL A 211 17.20 -17.87 -3.22
C VAL A 211 17.88 -18.10 -4.55
N ASP A 212 17.09 -18.22 -5.61
CA ASP A 212 17.59 -18.51 -6.94
C ASP A 212 17.05 -17.52 -7.98
N PHE A 213 17.96 -16.76 -8.57
CA PHE A 213 17.67 -15.84 -9.68
C PHE A 213 18.07 -16.43 -11.03
N SER A 214 18.74 -17.60 -11.08
CA SER A 214 19.33 -18.13 -12.31
C SER A 214 18.29 -18.53 -13.38
N GLY A 215 17.09 -18.95 -12.92
CA GLY A 215 15.97 -19.30 -13.81
C GLY A 215 15.13 -18.13 -14.29
N ILE A 216 15.45 -16.90 -13.88
CA ILE A 216 14.64 -15.71 -14.18
C ILE A 216 15.24 -14.99 -15.40
N GLY A 217 14.46 -14.88 -16.48
CA GLY A 217 14.86 -14.11 -17.65
C GLY A 217 15.07 -12.63 -17.34
N LEU A 218 16.03 -11.98 -18.01
CA LEU A 218 16.37 -10.56 -17.78
C LEU A 218 15.17 -9.63 -17.96
N GLU A 219 14.26 -9.92 -18.90
CA GLU A 219 13.04 -9.15 -19.10
C GLU A 219 12.12 -9.24 -17.88
N ALA A 220 11.84 -10.45 -17.38
CA ALA A 220 11.00 -10.66 -16.21
C ALA A 220 11.61 -10.00 -14.97
N LEU A 221 12.93 -10.11 -14.79
CA LEU A 221 13.67 -9.43 -13.72
C LEU A 221 13.55 -7.90 -13.85
N GLY A 222 13.73 -7.35 -15.05
CA GLY A 222 13.60 -5.92 -15.33
C GLY A 222 12.20 -5.39 -15.00
N ILE A 223 11.15 -6.11 -15.39
CA ILE A 223 9.76 -5.78 -15.05
C ILE A 223 9.58 -5.72 -13.53
N GLN A 224 10.11 -6.71 -12.79
CA GLN A 224 9.99 -6.72 -11.33
C GLN A 224 10.83 -5.62 -10.66
N VAL A 225 12.03 -5.31 -11.15
CA VAL A 225 12.83 -4.18 -10.63
C VAL A 225 12.06 -2.87 -10.76
N VAL A 226 11.43 -2.62 -11.91
CA VAL A 226 10.62 -1.43 -12.12
C VAL A 226 9.35 -1.46 -11.26
N ALA A 227 8.56 -2.53 -11.33
CA ALA A 227 7.25 -2.60 -10.67
C ALA A 227 7.38 -2.71 -9.13
N GLN A 228 8.24 -3.58 -8.63
CA GLN A 228 8.41 -3.82 -7.20
C GLN A 228 9.38 -2.82 -6.56
N GLY A 229 10.54 -2.61 -7.17
CA GLY A 229 11.61 -1.79 -6.60
C GLY A 229 11.34 -0.30 -6.75
N LEU A 230 11.27 0.20 -7.99
CA LEU A 230 11.18 1.64 -8.25
C LEU A 230 9.77 2.19 -8.03
N LEU A 231 8.75 1.56 -8.62
CA LEU A 231 7.39 2.07 -8.50
C LEU A 231 6.82 1.78 -7.11
N SER A 232 6.64 0.52 -6.76
CA SER A 232 5.93 0.15 -5.53
C SER A 232 6.78 0.30 -4.27
N GLY A 233 8.06 -0.07 -4.30
CA GLY A 233 8.97 0.03 -3.16
C GLY A 233 9.39 1.46 -2.85
N LEU A 234 9.67 2.28 -3.86
CA LEU A 234 10.15 3.64 -3.70
C LEU A 234 9.05 4.68 -3.93
N ALA A 235 8.58 4.83 -5.17
CA ALA A 235 7.70 5.94 -5.54
C ALA A 235 6.37 5.90 -4.79
N ALA A 236 5.69 4.74 -4.70
CA ALA A 236 4.42 4.63 -4.01
C ALA A 236 4.56 4.85 -2.50
N THR A 237 5.63 4.34 -1.86
CA THR A 237 5.84 4.50 -0.42
C THR A 237 6.09 5.96 -0.06
N VAL A 238 6.88 6.67 -0.86
CA VAL A 238 7.13 8.11 -0.69
C VAL A 238 5.86 8.91 -0.96
N ALA A 239 5.13 8.62 -2.04
CA ALA A 239 3.90 9.31 -2.38
C ALA A 239 2.80 9.08 -1.32
N TYR A 240 2.62 7.83 -0.86
CA TYR A 240 1.67 7.54 0.21
C TYR A 240 2.05 8.22 1.53
N GLY A 241 3.34 8.18 1.89
CA GLY A 241 3.85 8.91 3.06
C GLY A 241 3.57 10.41 2.99
N ALA A 242 3.76 11.04 1.83
CA ALA A 242 3.40 12.43 1.59
C ALA A 242 1.88 12.67 1.72
N ALA A 243 1.05 11.81 1.13
CA ALA A 243 -0.40 11.90 1.25
C ALA A 243 -0.85 11.79 2.71
N VAL A 244 -0.31 10.85 3.49
CA VAL A 244 -0.61 10.69 4.93
C VAL A 244 -0.22 11.93 5.73
N ARG A 245 0.91 12.55 5.41
CA ARG A 245 1.37 13.78 6.06
C ARG A 245 0.45 14.96 5.79
N ILE A 246 0.01 15.13 4.55
CA ILE A 246 -0.76 16.30 4.10
C ILE A 246 -2.24 16.14 4.43
N LEU A 247 -2.82 14.96 4.17
CA LEU A 247 -4.26 14.72 4.28
C LEU A 247 -4.66 14.06 5.62
N GLY A 248 -3.73 13.42 6.30
CA GLY A 248 -4.00 12.56 7.45
C GLY A 248 -4.15 11.08 7.06
N SER A 249 -4.09 10.19 8.07
CA SER A 249 -4.08 8.74 7.85
C SER A 249 -5.36 8.21 7.19
N THR A 250 -6.53 8.56 7.71
CA THR A 250 -7.80 8.02 7.21
C THR A 250 -8.15 8.54 5.80
N PRO A 251 -8.07 9.85 5.49
CA PRO A 251 -8.28 10.31 4.12
C PRO A 251 -7.28 9.72 3.12
N ALA A 252 -6.00 9.63 3.45
CA ALA A 252 -5.00 9.03 2.57
C ALA A 252 -5.29 7.55 2.29
N ALA A 253 -5.64 6.78 3.33
CA ALA A 253 -5.98 5.36 3.20
C ALA A 253 -7.27 5.12 2.40
N ALA A 254 -8.25 6.05 2.45
CA ALA A 254 -9.49 5.91 1.70
C ALA A 254 -9.28 5.89 0.18
N PHE A 255 -8.25 6.58 -0.34
CA PHE A 255 -7.91 6.50 -1.78
C PHE A 255 -7.52 5.08 -2.20
N ALA A 256 -6.97 4.28 -1.30
CA ALA A 256 -6.61 2.89 -1.59
C ALA A 256 -7.81 2.04 -2.06
N ALA A 257 -9.05 2.42 -1.70
CA ALA A 257 -10.25 1.73 -2.16
C ALA A 257 -10.53 1.86 -3.67
N LEU A 258 -9.83 2.76 -4.38
CA LEU A 258 -9.88 2.82 -5.85
C LEU A 258 -9.03 1.71 -6.51
N VAL A 259 -8.09 1.11 -5.78
CA VAL A 259 -7.20 0.07 -6.33
C VAL A 259 -7.97 -1.16 -6.82
N PRO A 260 -9.00 -1.68 -6.12
CA PRO A 260 -9.79 -2.81 -6.63
C PRO A 260 -10.37 -2.55 -8.02
N VAL A 261 -10.91 -1.34 -8.21
CA VAL A 261 -11.46 -0.89 -9.49
C VAL A 261 -10.40 -0.91 -10.57
N MET A 262 -9.26 -0.26 -10.31
CA MET A 262 -8.16 -0.17 -11.25
C MET A 262 -7.50 -1.53 -11.49
N ALA A 263 -7.41 -2.40 -10.48
CA ALA A 263 -6.88 -3.74 -10.62
C ALA A 263 -7.80 -4.64 -11.45
N ALA A 264 -9.12 -4.55 -11.28
CA ALA A 264 -10.08 -5.30 -12.08
C ALA A 264 -10.01 -4.88 -13.56
N PHE A 265 -10.07 -3.58 -13.86
CA PHE A 265 -9.95 -3.07 -15.23
C PHE A 265 -8.57 -3.35 -15.84
N GLY A 266 -7.50 -3.16 -15.06
CA GLY A 266 -6.14 -3.47 -15.49
C GLY A 266 -5.91 -4.97 -15.69
N GLY A 267 -6.49 -5.83 -14.86
CA GLY A 267 -6.49 -7.27 -15.01
C GLY A 267 -7.17 -7.72 -16.31
N ALA A 268 -8.33 -7.13 -16.62
CA ALA A 268 -9.01 -7.40 -17.87
C ALA A 268 -8.20 -6.95 -19.10
N LEU A 269 -7.64 -5.73 -19.04
CA LEU A 269 -6.90 -5.16 -20.17
C LEU A 269 -5.55 -5.85 -20.41
N LEU A 270 -4.82 -6.20 -19.34
CA LEU A 270 -3.45 -6.71 -19.43
C LEU A 270 -3.36 -8.23 -19.26
N LEU A 271 -4.31 -8.86 -18.57
CA LEU A 271 -4.32 -10.29 -18.30
C LEU A 271 -5.49 -11.00 -19.01
N GLY A 272 -6.37 -10.28 -19.72
CA GLY A 272 -7.54 -10.83 -20.40
C GLY A 272 -8.64 -11.34 -19.45
N GLU A 273 -8.67 -10.88 -18.20
CA GLU A 273 -9.69 -11.27 -17.22
C GLU A 273 -11.05 -10.67 -17.59
N ALA A 274 -12.14 -11.45 -17.49
CA ALA A 274 -13.48 -10.95 -17.78
C ALA A 274 -13.99 -10.02 -16.67
N ILE A 275 -14.57 -8.85 -17.05
CA ILE A 275 -15.23 -7.94 -16.13
C ILE A 275 -16.74 -8.13 -16.23
N GLY A 276 -17.37 -8.48 -15.09
CA GLY A 276 -18.82 -8.64 -14.99
C GLY A 276 -19.56 -7.36 -14.55
N PRO A 277 -20.91 -7.34 -14.66
CA PRO A 277 -21.70 -6.22 -14.15
C PRO A 277 -21.53 -5.95 -12.66
N VAL A 278 -21.25 -6.99 -11.87
CA VAL A 278 -21.00 -6.90 -10.43
C VAL A 278 -19.69 -6.13 -10.16
N ASP A 279 -18.64 -6.38 -10.96
CA ASP A 279 -17.36 -5.69 -10.83
C ASP A 279 -17.54 -4.19 -11.11
N ILE A 280 -18.33 -3.85 -12.15
CA ILE A 280 -18.64 -2.45 -12.50
C ILE A 280 -19.43 -1.77 -11.38
N ALA A 281 -20.46 -2.42 -10.86
CA ALA A 281 -21.27 -1.90 -9.77
C ALA A 281 -20.42 -1.66 -8.50
N ALA A 282 -19.60 -2.65 -8.13
CA ALA A 282 -18.68 -2.53 -7.01
C ALA A 282 -17.69 -1.39 -7.20
N ALA A 283 -17.17 -1.22 -8.42
CA ALA A 283 -16.28 -0.14 -8.79
C ALA A 283 -16.89 1.24 -8.55
N LEU A 284 -18.12 1.45 -9.05
CA LEU A 284 -18.84 2.72 -8.90
C LEU A 284 -19.17 3.03 -7.44
N VAL A 285 -19.69 2.04 -6.70
CA VAL A 285 -20.02 2.19 -5.28
C VAL A 285 -18.77 2.51 -4.45
N THR A 286 -17.66 1.82 -4.72
CA THR A 286 -16.38 2.07 -4.06
C THR A 286 -15.83 3.47 -4.38
N GLY A 287 -15.90 3.89 -5.66
CA GLY A 287 -15.49 5.23 -6.07
C GLY A 287 -16.28 6.35 -5.37
N ILE A 288 -17.59 6.20 -5.25
CA ILE A 288 -18.45 7.11 -4.49
C ILE A 288 -18.04 7.11 -3.01
N GLY A 289 -17.83 5.94 -2.44
CA GLY A 289 -17.38 5.78 -1.05
C GLY A 289 -16.05 6.49 -0.77
N VAL A 290 -15.08 6.38 -1.68
CA VAL A 290 -13.81 7.12 -1.58
C VAL A 290 -14.06 8.63 -1.61
N ALA A 291 -14.82 9.14 -2.57
CA ALA A 291 -15.11 10.56 -2.68
C ALA A 291 -15.73 11.12 -1.39
N LEU A 292 -16.65 10.37 -0.76
CA LEU A 292 -17.28 10.77 0.49
C LEU A 292 -16.32 10.69 1.69
N SER A 293 -15.47 9.63 1.75
CA SER A 293 -14.63 9.37 2.93
C SER A 293 -13.36 10.21 2.99
N THR A 294 -12.87 10.75 1.86
CA THR A 294 -11.67 11.60 1.81
C THR A 294 -11.87 13.01 2.33
N GLY A 295 -13.12 13.42 2.55
CA GLY A 295 -13.45 14.78 2.96
C GLY A 295 -13.32 15.83 1.84
N ILE A 296 -13.16 15.41 0.58
CA ILE A 296 -13.16 16.34 -0.59
C ILE A 296 -14.46 17.13 -0.66
N LEU A 297 -15.59 16.48 -0.31
CA LEU A 297 -16.92 17.03 -0.35
C LEU A 297 -17.36 17.70 0.97
N SER A 298 -16.58 17.57 2.05
CA SER A 298 -16.89 18.26 3.29
C SER A 298 -16.59 19.76 3.12
N ARG A 299 -17.63 20.57 3.00
CA ARG A 299 -17.49 22.02 3.13
C ARG A 299 -16.88 22.32 4.51
N LYS A 300 -15.79 23.09 4.56
CA LYS A 300 -15.36 23.73 5.80
C LYS A 300 -16.53 24.60 6.28
N SER A 301 -17.19 24.20 7.36
CA SER A 301 -17.95 25.12 8.22
C SER A 301 -16.96 25.92 9.06
#